data_7ccaf5384627f2e7a66626e77a287d70
#
_entry.id   7ccaf5384627f2e7a66626e77a287d70
#
_cell.length_a   1.000
_cell.length_b   1.000
_cell.length_c   1.000
_cell.angle_alpha   90.00
_cell.angle_beta   90.00
_cell.angle_gamma   90.00
#
_symmetry.space_group_name_H-M   'P 1'
#
loop_
_entity.id
_entity.type
_entity.pdbx_description
1 polymer ?
#
loop_
_entity_poly.entity_id
_entity_poly.type
_entity_poly.pdbx_seq_one_letter_code
_entity_poly.pdbx_strand_id
1 'polypeptide(L)'
;MRPSQAVCSPGGVALYEVARVYLPAGDDLPDEETHVAAIVEGGWPRAKGIVDTLHAALKAEPSYERTEHELLHPGKAAKTAAGVVGELHPAVLEGVWGVFELDLAKLLEASRDEVRYQDVVSFPAVRQDLAFTVPEDVAAADLEAAAREAAGEELREIRPFDVYRGEQVGQGRKSIAFAVSFQSTERTLTDEDAAGLRERIVAALGERFGAELRA
;
A
#
# COMPACT_ATOMS: atom_id res chain seq x y z
N MET A 1 11.59 6.23 30.61
CA MET A 1 10.64 5.42 29.86
C MET A 1 9.32 6.19 29.80
N ARG A 2 8.91 6.72 28.66
CA ARG A 2 7.56 7.30 28.53
C ARG A 2 6.60 6.13 28.25
N PRO A 3 5.45 6.06 28.93
CA PRO A 3 4.51 4.98 28.69
C PRO A 3 3.99 5.02 27.26
N SER A 4 3.80 3.84 26.67
CA SER A 4 3.08 3.67 25.41
C SER A 4 1.77 4.47 25.45
N GLN A 5 1.51 5.28 24.42
CA GLN A 5 0.31 6.09 24.37
C GLN A 5 -0.83 5.27 23.75
N ALA A 6 -1.86 4.99 24.54
CA ALA A 6 -3.08 4.38 24.05
C ALA A 6 -4.03 5.49 23.54
N VAL A 7 -4.41 5.39 22.27
CA VAL A 7 -5.47 6.23 21.69
C VAL A 7 -6.70 5.35 21.51
N CYS A 8 -7.68 5.46 22.41
CA CYS A 8 -9.01 4.91 22.19
C CYS A 8 -9.74 5.80 21.18
N SER A 9 -9.83 5.34 19.92
CA SER A 9 -10.64 6.00 18.89
C SER A 9 -11.90 5.17 18.62
N PRO A 10 -12.94 5.73 17.99
CA PRO A 10 -14.15 5.01 17.57
C PRO A 10 -13.87 3.77 16.68
N GLY A 11 -12.64 3.60 16.24
CA GLY A 11 -12.17 2.48 15.38
C GLY A 11 -11.43 1.36 16.12
N GLY A 12 -11.58 1.21 17.45
CA GLY A 12 -10.94 0.14 18.22
C GLY A 12 -9.58 0.55 18.81
N VAL A 13 -8.84 -0.44 19.35
CA VAL A 13 -7.57 -0.22 20.03
C VAL A 13 -6.48 0.14 19.04
N ALA A 14 -5.71 1.18 19.38
CA ALA A 14 -4.47 1.55 18.72
C ALA A 14 -3.44 1.96 19.77
N LEU A 15 -2.31 1.29 19.78
CA LEU A 15 -1.18 1.58 20.67
C LEU A 15 0.03 1.87 19.82
N TYR A 16 0.83 2.86 20.23
CA TYR A 16 2.11 3.11 19.60
C TYR A 16 3.18 3.48 20.63
N GLU A 17 4.41 3.29 20.24
CA GLU A 17 5.57 3.67 21.03
C GLU A 17 6.66 4.22 20.11
N VAL A 18 7.40 5.22 20.60
CA VAL A 18 8.66 5.66 20.02
C VAL A 18 9.74 5.44 21.05
N ALA A 19 10.65 4.51 20.79
CA ALA A 19 11.65 4.07 21.74
C ALA A 19 13.00 3.82 21.06
N ARG A 20 14.07 3.80 21.89
CA ARG A 20 15.36 3.29 21.46
C ARG A 20 15.37 1.78 21.46
N VAL A 21 15.92 1.22 20.43
CA VAL A 21 16.25 -0.19 20.29
C VAL A 21 17.77 -0.35 20.23
N TYR A 22 18.25 -1.50 20.69
CA TYR A 22 19.67 -1.81 20.77
C TYR A 22 19.92 -3.04 19.91
N LEU A 23 20.55 -2.84 18.76
CA LEU A 23 20.81 -3.90 17.79
C LEU A 23 22.20 -4.50 18.04
N PRO A 24 22.33 -5.84 18.03
CA PRO A 24 23.63 -6.47 18.22
C PRO A 24 24.64 -6.07 17.13
N ALA A 25 25.80 -5.57 17.53
CA ALA A 25 26.90 -5.17 16.63
C ALA A 25 28.13 -6.08 16.78
N GLY A 26 27.94 -7.39 16.86
CA GLY A 26 29.00 -8.37 17.06
C GLY A 26 29.61 -8.28 18.47
N ASP A 27 30.93 -8.06 18.55
CA ASP A 27 31.68 -7.92 19.82
C ASP A 27 31.74 -6.46 20.31
N ASP A 28 31.23 -5.51 19.54
CA ASP A 28 31.19 -4.08 19.88
C ASP A 28 29.96 -3.72 20.70
N LEU A 29 29.89 -2.45 21.13
CA LEU A 29 28.69 -1.91 21.75
C LEU A 29 27.52 -1.98 20.77
N PRO A 30 26.30 -2.28 21.23
CA PRO A 30 25.14 -2.35 20.35
C PRO A 30 24.86 -1.02 19.66
N ASP A 31 24.43 -1.10 18.42
CA ASP A 31 23.94 0.07 17.68
C ASP A 31 22.62 0.57 18.29
N GLU A 32 22.55 1.86 18.57
CA GLU A 32 21.35 2.49 19.11
C GLU A 32 20.56 3.14 17.99
N GLU A 33 19.36 2.65 17.75
CA GLU A 33 18.40 3.23 16.79
C GLU A 33 17.13 3.70 17.52
N THR A 34 16.41 4.65 16.94
CA THR A 34 15.10 5.05 17.43
C THR A 34 14.04 4.52 16.48
N HIS A 35 13.17 3.66 16.99
CA HIS A 35 12.07 3.09 16.23
C HIS A 35 10.72 3.67 16.65
N VAL A 36 9.78 3.73 15.71
CA VAL A 36 8.37 3.90 15.94
C VAL A 36 7.66 2.60 15.62
N ALA A 37 6.93 2.08 16.59
CA ALA A 37 6.16 0.85 16.44
C ALA A 37 4.70 1.08 16.83
N ALA A 38 3.78 0.36 16.20
CA ALA A 38 2.38 0.38 16.60
C ALA A 38 1.70 -0.98 16.38
N ILE A 39 0.65 -1.20 17.19
CA ILE A 39 -0.31 -2.29 17.04
C ILE A 39 -1.71 -1.69 16.99
N VAL A 40 -2.52 -2.13 16.02
CA VAL A 40 -3.87 -1.60 15.79
C VAL A 40 -4.85 -2.73 15.46
N GLU A 41 -6.06 -2.65 15.99
CA GLU A 41 -7.16 -3.51 15.53
C GLU A 41 -7.49 -3.21 14.06
N GLY A 42 -7.99 -4.20 13.30
CA GLY A 42 -8.39 -4.06 11.90
C GLY A 42 -7.34 -4.55 10.90
N GLY A 43 -6.26 -5.19 11.39
CA GLY A 43 -5.30 -5.91 10.57
C GLY A 43 -4.37 -5.04 9.74
N TRP A 44 -3.69 -5.70 8.82
CA TRP A 44 -2.64 -5.07 8.01
C TRP A 44 -3.10 -3.87 7.17
N PRO A 45 -4.35 -3.80 6.62
CA PRO A 45 -4.75 -2.63 5.84
C PRO A 45 -4.75 -1.34 6.66
N ARG A 46 -5.14 -1.44 7.95
CA ARG A 46 -5.12 -0.29 8.85
C ARG A 46 -3.70 0.12 9.22
N ALA A 47 -2.83 -0.85 9.54
CA ALA A 47 -1.41 -0.58 9.80
C ALA A 47 -0.73 0.06 8.60
N LYS A 48 -0.95 -0.50 7.39
CA LYS A 48 -0.45 0.07 6.14
C LYS A 48 -0.95 1.49 5.92
N GLY A 49 -2.23 1.76 6.13
CA GLY A 49 -2.81 3.11 5.99
C GLY A 49 -2.18 4.13 6.93
N ILE A 50 -1.75 3.72 8.14
CA ILE A 50 -1.00 4.59 9.06
C ILE A 50 0.41 4.84 8.51
N VAL A 51 1.10 3.82 8.03
CA VAL A 51 2.43 3.96 7.40
C VAL A 51 2.37 4.87 6.17
N ASP A 52 1.34 4.70 5.32
CA ASP A 52 1.09 5.60 4.17
C ASP A 52 0.89 7.06 4.63
N THR A 53 0.14 7.26 5.73
CA THR A 53 -0.10 8.58 6.31
C THR A 53 1.19 9.22 6.85
N LEU A 54 2.06 8.43 7.50
CA LEU A 54 3.37 8.90 7.97
C LEU A 54 4.24 9.34 6.79
N HIS A 55 4.31 8.54 5.72
CA HIS A 55 5.05 8.89 4.50
C HIS A 55 4.46 10.14 3.85
N ALA A 56 3.15 10.25 3.73
CA ALA A 56 2.49 11.42 3.17
C ALA A 56 2.79 12.71 3.97
N ALA A 57 2.80 12.62 5.31
CA ALA A 57 3.17 13.75 6.18
C ALA A 57 4.62 14.19 5.99
N LEU A 58 5.50 13.26 5.64
CA LEU A 58 6.92 13.50 5.32
C LEU A 58 7.15 13.81 3.83
N LYS A 59 6.11 13.87 3.02
CA LYS A 59 6.16 14.02 1.55
C LYS A 59 7.05 12.97 0.87
N ALA A 60 7.11 11.78 1.46
CA ALA A 60 7.82 10.62 0.96
C ALA A 60 6.83 9.65 0.31
N GLU A 61 7.31 8.88 -0.65
CA GLU A 61 6.53 7.81 -1.26
C GLU A 61 6.91 6.48 -0.61
N PRO A 62 5.97 5.74 -0.02
CA PRO A 62 6.25 4.43 0.53
C PRO A 62 6.48 3.42 -0.59
N SER A 63 7.48 2.56 -0.43
CA SER A 63 7.66 1.36 -1.24
C SER A 63 7.41 0.13 -0.37
N TYR A 64 6.74 -0.88 -0.92
CA TYR A 64 6.42 -2.11 -0.22
C TYR A 64 6.91 -3.30 -1.03
N GLU A 65 7.71 -4.16 -0.37
CA GLU A 65 8.13 -5.43 -0.93
C GLU A 65 7.64 -6.56 -0.02
N ARG A 66 7.11 -7.61 -0.61
CA ARG A 66 6.71 -8.79 0.15
C ARG A 66 7.88 -9.31 0.97
N THR A 67 7.63 -9.67 2.23
CA THR A 67 8.65 -10.22 3.12
C THR A 67 8.07 -11.32 3.99
N GLU A 68 8.95 -12.13 4.55
CA GLU A 68 8.64 -13.08 5.62
C GLU A 68 9.20 -12.53 6.93
N HIS A 69 8.43 -12.64 7.99
CA HIS A 69 8.81 -12.18 9.33
C HIS A 69 8.17 -13.10 10.37
N GLU A 70 8.95 -13.53 11.37
CA GLU A 70 8.54 -14.55 12.34
C GLU A 70 7.27 -14.23 13.14
N LEU A 71 7.01 -12.92 13.38
CA LEU A 71 5.85 -12.46 14.13
C LEU A 71 4.65 -12.12 13.25
N LEU A 72 4.84 -12.06 11.91
CA LEU A 72 3.81 -11.61 10.98
C LEU A 72 3.17 -12.79 10.24
N HIS A 73 1.93 -12.57 9.83
CA HIS A 73 1.17 -13.54 9.04
C HIS A 73 1.85 -13.73 7.66
N PRO A 74 2.20 -14.97 7.26
CA PRO A 74 2.75 -15.24 5.95
C PRO A 74 1.76 -14.82 4.86
N GLY A 75 2.15 -13.95 3.97
CA GLY A 75 1.29 -13.38 2.92
C GLY A 75 0.58 -12.07 3.27
N LYS A 76 0.77 -11.55 4.50
CA LYS A 76 0.30 -10.22 4.91
C LYS A 76 1.43 -9.44 5.61
N ALA A 77 2.62 -9.56 5.09
CA ALA A 77 3.82 -8.89 5.57
C ALA A 77 4.56 -8.23 4.42
N ALA A 78 4.99 -7.00 4.63
CA ALA A 78 5.80 -6.24 3.70
C ALA A 78 6.92 -5.51 4.44
N LYS A 79 8.09 -5.41 3.80
CA LYS A 79 9.15 -4.50 4.20
C LYS A 79 9.02 -3.18 3.45
N THR A 80 9.46 -2.13 4.09
CA THR A 80 9.67 -0.80 3.52
C THR A 80 11.15 -0.44 3.62
N ALA A 81 11.57 0.69 3.06
CA ALA A 81 12.92 1.20 3.28
C ALA A 81 13.24 1.45 4.76
N ALA A 82 12.24 1.78 5.57
CA ALA A 82 12.40 2.10 6.98
C ALA A 82 12.12 0.93 7.93
N GLY A 83 11.49 -0.18 7.50
CA GLY A 83 11.17 -1.28 8.40
C GLY A 83 10.11 -2.22 7.84
N VAL A 84 9.20 -2.71 8.70
CA VAL A 84 8.20 -3.71 8.36
C VAL A 84 6.79 -3.29 8.73
N VAL A 85 5.80 -3.77 7.96
CA VAL A 85 4.38 -3.60 8.26
C VAL A 85 3.64 -4.89 7.89
N GLY A 86 2.62 -5.27 8.65
CA GLY A 86 1.86 -6.47 8.35
C GLY A 86 0.73 -6.73 9.32
N GLU A 87 0.21 -7.95 9.25
CA GLU A 87 -0.74 -8.49 10.21
C GLU A 87 -0.02 -9.41 11.18
N LEU A 88 -0.25 -9.23 12.48
CA LEU A 88 0.35 -10.07 13.49
C LEU A 88 -0.11 -11.53 13.33
N HIS A 89 0.82 -12.48 13.50
CA HIS A 89 0.48 -13.89 13.39
C HIS A 89 -0.50 -14.30 14.50
N PRO A 90 -1.62 -15.01 14.21
CA PRO A 90 -2.63 -15.37 15.20
C PRO A 90 -2.11 -16.18 16.39
N ALA A 91 -0.97 -16.87 16.22
CA ALA A 91 -0.31 -17.59 17.30
C ALA A 91 0.34 -16.67 18.34
N VAL A 92 0.60 -15.40 18.01
CA VAL A 92 1.19 -14.40 18.91
C VAL A 92 0.11 -13.71 19.72
N LEU A 93 -0.99 -13.32 19.08
CA LEU A 93 -2.12 -12.66 19.71
C LEU A 93 -3.41 -13.01 18.96
N GLU A 94 -4.43 -13.44 19.71
CA GLU A 94 -5.74 -13.73 19.15
C GLU A 94 -6.40 -12.45 18.63
N GLY A 95 -7.01 -12.52 17.45
CA GLY A 95 -7.67 -11.39 16.78
C GLY A 95 -6.99 -10.98 15.48
N VAL A 96 -7.46 -9.88 14.90
CA VAL A 96 -6.94 -9.33 13.63
C VAL A 96 -6.21 -8.02 13.94
N TRP A 97 -4.89 -8.12 14.09
CA TRP A 97 -4.04 -7.02 14.51
C TRP A 97 -3.07 -6.62 13.41
N GLY A 98 -3.13 -5.36 13.00
CA GLY A 98 -2.10 -4.76 12.15
C GLY A 98 -0.96 -4.23 13.00
N VAL A 99 0.27 -4.40 12.53
CA VAL A 99 1.48 -3.93 13.22
C VAL A 99 2.45 -3.32 12.22
N PHE A 100 3.24 -2.39 12.70
CA PHE A 100 4.44 -1.93 11.99
C PHE A 100 5.53 -1.57 12.99
N GLU A 101 6.78 -1.65 12.52
CA GLU A 101 7.96 -1.14 13.21
C GLU A 101 8.87 -0.48 12.16
N LEU A 102 9.21 0.79 12.38
CA LEU A 102 9.97 1.60 11.46
C LEU A 102 11.12 2.31 12.19
N ASP A 103 12.31 2.25 11.62
CA ASP A 103 13.45 3.08 11.99
C ASP A 103 13.14 4.54 11.64
N LEU A 104 13.13 5.38 12.66
CA LEU A 104 12.76 6.79 12.52
C LEU A 104 13.79 7.58 11.71
N ALA A 105 15.08 7.24 11.78
CA ALA A 105 16.12 7.91 11.01
C ALA A 105 15.91 7.65 9.51
N LYS A 106 15.74 6.40 9.10
CA LYS A 106 15.47 6.02 7.70
C LYS A 106 14.16 6.61 7.18
N LEU A 107 13.14 6.67 8.03
CA LEU A 107 11.88 7.30 7.68
C LEU A 107 12.04 8.80 7.43
N LEU A 108 12.84 9.50 8.24
CA LEU A 108 13.13 10.93 8.10
C LEU A 108 14.07 11.22 6.91
N GLU A 109 15.02 10.33 6.60
CA GLU A 109 15.88 10.47 5.41
C GLU A 109 15.08 10.46 4.10
N ALA A 110 13.95 9.75 4.07
CA ALA A 110 13.03 9.76 2.93
C ALA A 110 12.22 11.06 2.81
N SER A 111 12.24 11.92 3.84
CA SER A 111 11.48 13.18 3.86
C SER A 111 11.97 14.15 2.78
N ARG A 112 11.04 14.83 2.14
CA ARG A 112 11.31 15.89 1.16
C ARG A 112 10.82 17.24 1.71
N ASP A 113 11.75 18.17 1.90
CA ASP A 113 11.40 19.54 2.33
C ASP A 113 10.74 20.35 1.22
N GLU A 114 11.03 20.05 -0.04
CA GLU A 114 10.53 20.80 -1.17
C GLU A 114 9.09 20.41 -1.53
N VAL A 115 8.22 21.40 -1.52
CA VAL A 115 6.91 21.30 -2.16
C VAL A 115 7.10 21.66 -3.63
N ARG A 116 7.09 20.66 -4.52
CA ARG A 116 7.03 20.95 -5.95
C ARG A 116 5.64 21.43 -6.30
N TYR A 117 5.55 22.65 -6.82
CA TYR A 117 4.32 23.14 -7.40
C TYR A 117 3.91 22.21 -8.54
N GLN A 118 2.67 21.76 -8.51
CA GLN A 118 2.02 21.07 -9.63
C GLN A 118 0.84 21.92 -10.04
N ASP A 119 0.73 22.18 -11.33
CA ASP A 119 -0.41 22.90 -11.88
C ASP A 119 -1.72 22.18 -11.48
N VAL A 120 -2.68 22.97 -11.01
CA VAL A 120 -4.01 22.45 -10.72
C VAL A 120 -4.68 22.11 -12.05
N VAL A 121 -4.89 20.82 -12.29
CA VAL A 121 -5.58 20.38 -13.49
C VAL A 121 -7.03 20.81 -13.42
N SER A 122 -7.43 21.72 -14.34
CA SER A 122 -8.77 22.31 -14.36
C SER A 122 -9.80 21.46 -15.13
N PHE A 123 -9.35 20.48 -15.90
CA PHE A 123 -10.24 19.62 -16.68
C PHE A 123 -10.86 18.53 -15.79
N PRO A 124 -12.11 18.13 -16.02
CA PRO A 124 -12.76 17.10 -15.23
C PRO A 124 -12.10 15.73 -15.40
N ALA A 125 -12.03 14.98 -14.33
CA ALA A 125 -11.54 13.60 -14.35
C ALA A 125 -12.68 12.63 -14.74
N VAL A 126 -12.35 11.63 -15.54
CA VAL A 126 -13.23 10.48 -15.82
C VAL A 126 -12.89 9.38 -14.83
N ARG A 127 -13.87 8.94 -14.05
CA ARG A 127 -13.70 7.89 -13.03
C ARG A 127 -14.40 6.61 -13.47
N GLN A 128 -13.73 5.48 -13.26
CA GLN A 128 -14.24 4.15 -13.58
C GLN A 128 -13.78 3.16 -12.51
N ASP A 129 -14.57 2.10 -12.31
CA ASP A 129 -14.18 0.96 -11.52
C ASP A 129 -13.85 -0.20 -12.46
N LEU A 130 -12.67 -0.81 -12.29
CA LEU A 130 -12.20 -1.93 -13.09
C LEU A 130 -11.91 -3.12 -12.15
N ALA A 131 -12.52 -4.26 -12.41
CA ALA A 131 -12.26 -5.48 -11.66
C ALA A 131 -11.55 -6.51 -12.54
N PHE A 132 -10.43 -7.03 -12.03
CA PHE A 132 -9.61 -8.01 -12.75
C PHE A 132 -9.54 -9.32 -11.97
N THR A 133 -9.81 -10.43 -12.65
CA THR A 133 -9.52 -11.77 -12.14
C THR A 133 -8.07 -12.12 -12.48
N VAL A 134 -7.28 -12.45 -11.46
CA VAL A 134 -5.85 -12.75 -11.57
C VAL A 134 -5.47 -13.98 -10.75
N PRO A 135 -4.32 -14.65 -11.01
CA PRO A 135 -3.78 -15.67 -10.11
C PRO A 135 -3.60 -15.14 -8.67
N GLU A 136 -3.71 -16.04 -7.68
CA GLU A 136 -3.68 -15.66 -6.26
C GLU A 136 -2.36 -15.03 -5.81
N ASP A 137 -1.25 -15.38 -6.45
CA ASP A 137 0.10 -14.88 -6.15
C ASP A 137 0.40 -13.49 -6.71
N VAL A 138 -0.41 -12.98 -7.67
CA VAL A 138 -0.21 -11.66 -8.26
C VAL A 138 -0.56 -10.57 -7.25
N ALA A 139 0.37 -9.67 -6.97
CA ALA A 139 0.14 -8.56 -6.05
C ALA A 139 -0.63 -7.41 -6.72
N ALA A 140 -1.49 -6.72 -5.96
CA ALA A 140 -2.19 -5.53 -6.45
C ALA A 140 -1.21 -4.43 -6.90
N ALA A 141 -0.09 -4.29 -6.21
CA ALA A 141 0.94 -3.31 -6.55
C ALA A 141 1.57 -3.55 -7.94
N ASP A 142 1.74 -4.81 -8.35
CA ASP A 142 2.27 -5.15 -9.67
C ASP A 142 1.28 -4.76 -10.78
N LEU A 143 -0.03 -4.97 -10.53
CA LEU A 143 -1.09 -4.54 -11.44
C LEU A 143 -1.17 -3.01 -11.53
N GLU A 144 -1.06 -2.30 -10.41
CA GLU A 144 -1.02 -0.83 -10.38
C GLU A 144 0.16 -0.28 -11.17
N ALA A 145 1.36 -0.84 -10.98
CA ALA A 145 2.57 -0.43 -11.68
C ALA A 145 2.43 -0.62 -13.20
N ALA A 146 1.96 -1.80 -13.63
CA ALA A 146 1.75 -2.09 -15.04
C ALA A 146 0.64 -1.24 -15.67
N ALA A 147 -0.44 -0.95 -14.93
CA ALA A 147 -1.50 -0.07 -15.39
C ALA A 147 -1.01 1.37 -15.57
N ARG A 148 -0.19 1.88 -14.64
CA ARG A 148 0.43 3.22 -14.76
C ARG A 148 1.37 3.30 -15.97
N GLU A 149 2.17 2.27 -16.20
CA GLU A 149 3.05 2.20 -17.36
C GLU A 149 2.25 2.21 -18.68
N ALA A 150 1.16 1.43 -18.75
CA ALA A 150 0.35 1.29 -19.95
C ALA A 150 -0.50 2.54 -20.28
N ALA A 151 -1.08 3.18 -19.28
CA ALA A 151 -1.95 4.33 -19.44
C ALA A 151 -1.18 5.66 -19.49
N GLY A 152 0.01 5.72 -18.87
CA GLY A 152 0.85 6.91 -18.85
C GLY A 152 0.31 8.01 -17.91
N GLU A 153 0.67 9.26 -18.20
CA GLU A 153 0.38 10.42 -17.36
C GLU A 153 -1.12 10.72 -17.19
N GLU A 154 -1.95 10.25 -18.09
CA GLU A 154 -3.40 10.44 -18.03
C GLU A 154 -4.06 9.59 -16.95
N LEU A 155 -3.42 8.52 -16.46
CA LEU A 155 -3.86 7.77 -15.28
C LEU A 155 -3.41 8.49 -14.00
N ARG A 156 -4.27 9.35 -13.45
CA ARG A 156 -3.97 10.13 -12.25
C ARG A 156 -4.04 9.31 -10.98
N GLU A 157 -5.01 8.43 -10.89
CA GLU A 157 -5.20 7.59 -9.72
C GLU A 157 -5.58 6.17 -10.16
N ILE A 158 -5.00 5.19 -9.50
CA ILE A 158 -5.43 3.81 -9.48
C ILE A 158 -5.25 3.30 -8.06
N ARG A 159 -6.33 2.77 -7.48
CA ARG A 159 -6.35 2.30 -6.10
C ARG A 159 -7.21 1.07 -5.96
N PRO A 160 -6.69 -0.04 -5.40
CA PRO A 160 -7.50 -1.20 -5.09
C PRO A 160 -8.45 -0.86 -3.94
N PHE A 161 -9.71 -1.28 -4.04
CA PHE A 161 -10.69 -1.07 -3.00
C PHE A 161 -11.40 -2.34 -2.54
N ASP A 162 -11.33 -3.42 -3.34
CA ASP A 162 -11.92 -4.70 -2.98
C ASP A 162 -11.10 -5.87 -3.51
N VAL A 163 -11.07 -6.97 -2.74
CA VAL A 163 -10.45 -8.23 -3.14
C VAL A 163 -11.42 -9.38 -2.84
N TYR A 164 -11.97 -9.96 -3.88
CA TYR A 164 -12.90 -11.06 -3.78
C TYR A 164 -12.23 -12.41 -4.07
N ARG A 165 -12.51 -13.38 -3.20
CA ARG A 165 -12.13 -14.78 -3.31
C ARG A 165 -13.37 -15.64 -3.17
N GLY A 166 -13.69 -16.42 -4.18
CA GLY A 166 -14.88 -17.26 -4.17
C GLY A 166 -15.03 -18.08 -5.43
N GLU A 167 -16.05 -18.91 -5.48
CA GLU A 167 -16.29 -19.87 -6.57
C GLU A 167 -16.35 -19.20 -7.96
N GLN A 168 -16.83 -17.96 -8.03
CA GLN A 168 -17.00 -17.22 -9.29
C GLN A 168 -15.69 -16.84 -9.99
N VAL A 169 -14.56 -16.80 -9.27
CA VAL A 169 -13.24 -16.47 -9.83
C VAL A 169 -12.37 -17.70 -10.08
N GLY A 170 -12.84 -18.88 -9.65
CA GLY A 170 -12.12 -20.14 -9.80
C GLY A 170 -11.08 -20.39 -8.70
N GLN A 171 -10.62 -21.66 -8.61
CA GLN A 171 -9.59 -22.05 -7.65
C GLN A 171 -8.24 -21.43 -8.02
N GLY A 172 -7.49 -20.96 -7.02
CA GLY A 172 -6.17 -20.36 -7.21
C GLY A 172 -6.18 -18.97 -7.86
N ARG A 173 -7.36 -18.34 -7.94
CA ARG A 173 -7.54 -16.98 -8.48
C ARG A 173 -8.29 -16.09 -7.50
N LYS A 174 -8.08 -14.80 -7.65
CA LYS A 174 -8.81 -13.74 -6.95
C LYS A 174 -9.24 -12.65 -7.92
N SER A 175 -10.28 -11.89 -7.55
CA SER A 175 -10.66 -10.66 -8.25
C SER A 175 -10.21 -9.48 -7.42
N ILE A 176 -9.54 -8.51 -8.06
CA ILE A 176 -9.16 -7.25 -7.44
C ILE A 176 -9.90 -6.13 -8.18
N ALA A 177 -10.63 -5.31 -7.43
CA ALA A 177 -11.33 -4.15 -7.96
C ALA A 177 -10.52 -2.88 -7.69
N PHE A 178 -10.36 -2.07 -8.74
CA PHE A 178 -9.64 -0.81 -8.72
C PHE A 178 -10.55 0.35 -9.07
N ALA A 179 -10.51 1.41 -8.27
CA ALA A 179 -11.00 2.71 -8.65
C ALA A 179 -9.90 3.41 -9.46
N VAL A 180 -10.23 3.80 -10.70
CA VAL A 180 -9.31 4.50 -11.60
C VAL A 180 -9.82 5.89 -11.93
N SER A 181 -8.91 6.85 -12.07
CA SER A 181 -9.21 8.21 -12.46
C SER A 181 -8.30 8.65 -13.60
N PHE A 182 -8.90 8.96 -14.74
CA PHE A 182 -8.22 9.49 -15.92
C PHE A 182 -8.43 10.99 -16.02
N GLN A 183 -7.36 11.73 -16.28
CA GLN A 183 -7.42 13.19 -16.42
C GLN A 183 -6.24 13.69 -17.26
N SER A 184 -6.51 14.57 -18.22
CA SER A 184 -5.46 15.24 -18.98
C SER A 184 -5.20 16.65 -18.45
N THR A 185 -3.96 17.11 -18.58
CA THR A 185 -3.58 18.52 -18.31
C THR A 185 -3.88 19.47 -19.46
N GLU A 186 -4.16 18.93 -20.64
CA GLU A 186 -4.28 19.70 -21.88
C GLU A 186 -5.72 19.90 -22.33
N ARG A 187 -6.62 18.94 -22.05
CA ARG A 187 -8.01 18.96 -22.52
C ARG A 187 -8.94 18.10 -21.65
N THR A 188 -10.24 18.30 -21.83
CA THR A 188 -11.23 17.34 -21.29
C THR A 188 -11.14 16.02 -22.05
N LEU A 189 -11.02 14.90 -21.34
CA LEU A 189 -11.08 13.57 -21.94
C LEU A 189 -12.52 13.22 -22.32
N THR A 190 -12.67 12.64 -23.50
CA THR A 190 -13.94 12.07 -23.97
C THR A 190 -14.13 10.64 -23.45
N ASP A 191 -15.35 10.10 -23.60
CA ASP A 191 -15.61 8.69 -23.28
C ASP A 191 -14.77 7.74 -24.16
N GLU A 192 -14.47 8.12 -25.40
CA GLU A 192 -13.61 7.35 -26.31
C GLU A 192 -12.15 7.36 -25.83
N ASP A 193 -11.65 8.50 -25.36
CA ASP A 193 -10.31 8.60 -24.79
C ASP A 193 -10.18 7.68 -23.55
N ALA A 194 -11.15 7.74 -22.64
CA ALA A 194 -11.18 6.90 -21.45
C ALA A 194 -11.30 5.40 -21.79
N ALA A 195 -12.08 5.06 -22.82
CA ALA A 195 -12.18 3.69 -23.32
C ALA A 195 -10.83 3.19 -23.86
N GLY A 196 -10.13 4.01 -24.65
CA GLY A 196 -8.80 3.68 -25.16
C GLY A 196 -7.75 3.49 -24.06
N LEU A 197 -7.79 4.34 -23.01
CA LEU A 197 -6.92 4.18 -21.82
C LEU A 197 -7.21 2.85 -21.09
N ARG A 198 -8.49 2.54 -20.87
CA ARG A 198 -8.92 1.28 -20.29
C ARG A 198 -8.46 0.07 -21.11
N GLU A 199 -8.61 0.10 -22.42
CA GLU A 199 -8.18 -0.98 -23.30
C GLU A 199 -6.67 -1.24 -23.21
N ARG A 200 -5.85 -0.18 -23.16
CA ARG A 200 -4.40 -0.31 -22.94
C ARG A 200 -4.07 -0.99 -21.60
N ILE A 201 -4.76 -0.59 -20.53
CA ILE A 201 -4.59 -1.21 -19.22
C ILE A 201 -4.98 -2.71 -19.28
N VAL A 202 -6.16 -3.01 -19.83
CA VAL A 202 -6.65 -4.40 -19.94
C VAL A 202 -5.68 -5.26 -20.74
N ALA A 203 -5.19 -4.78 -21.87
CA ALA A 203 -4.23 -5.52 -22.69
C ALA A 203 -2.91 -5.77 -21.94
N ALA A 204 -2.34 -4.75 -21.30
CA ALA A 204 -1.09 -4.88 -20.55
C ALA A 204 -1.20 -5.83 -19.36
N LEU A 205 -2.28 -5.76 -18.60
CA LEU A 205 -2.51 -6.64 -17.46
C LEU A 205 -2.81 -8.07 -17.92
N GLY A 206 -3.54 -8.23 -19.02
CA GLY A 206 -3.78 -9.55 -19.63
C GLY A 206 -2.49 -10.23 -20.10
N GLU A 207 -1.63 -9.48 -20.79
CA GLU A 207 -0.36 -10.00 -21.32
C GLU A 207 0.64 -10.37 -20.22
N ARG A 208 0.77 -9.52 -19.19
CA ARG A 208 1.78 -9.71 -18.14
C ARG A 208 1.37 -10.69 -17.05
N PHE A 209 0.11 -10.70 -16.67
CA PHE A 209 -0.38 -11.42 -15.48
C PHE A 209 -1.51 -12.40 -15.78
N GLY A 210 -1.93 -12.55 -17.04
CA GLY A 210 -3.11 -13.35 -17.37
C GLY A 210 -4.39 -12.79 -16.70
N ALA A 211 -4.45 -11.46 -16.52
CA ALA A 211 -5.59 -10.80 -15.93
C ALA A 211 -6.78 -10.75 -16.90
N GLU A 212 -7.96 -11.00 -16.38
CA GLU A 212 -9.22 -10.98 -17.13
C GLU A 212 -10.13 -9.91 -16.53
N LEU A 213 -10.57 -8.94 -17.37
CA LEU A 213 -11.53 -7.92 -16.93
C LEU A 213 -12.88 -8.59 -16.67
N ARG A 214 -13.45 -8.35 -15.48
CA ARG A 214 -14.82 -8.75 -15.14
C ARG A 214 -15.79 -7.68 -15.60
N ALA A 215 -16.85 -8.12 -16.24
CA ALA A 215 -17.99 -7.29 -16.64
C ALA A 215 -18.90 -6.96 -15.45
#